data_c1921288b14b5b2af2bc6e3e7ee53644
#
_entry.id   c1921288b14b5b2af2bc6e3e7ee53644
#
_cell.length_a   1.000
_cell.length_b   1.000
_cell.length_c   1.000
_cell.angle_alpha   90.00
_cell.angle_beta   90.00
_cell.angle_gamma   90.00
#
_symmetry.space_group_name_H-M   'P 1'
#
loop_
_entity.id
_entity.type
_entity.pdbx_description
1 polymer ?
#
loop_
_entity_poly.entity_id
_entity_poly.type
_entity_poly.pdbx_seq_one_letter_code
_entity_poly.pdbx_strand_id
1 'polypeptide(L)'
;MIQEELRNQTASPHQQLEKLVVARLKSIRSNAEYADLLKIFYSYFKNLEEVIAPYITANILADYPERRHAVSLAEDIVDLGGDLNELPEVHVPTIDSIAKALGALYVMEGSVMGGMVIVQMLAKYGITEGVSFFSGYGSETGQKWNVFIDVLRANISEEHAADAIYAARETFARFADAFQI
;
A
#
# COMPACT_ATOMS: atom_id res chain seq x y z
N MET A 1 7.04 -18.28 -11.98
CA MET A 1 7.72 -16.95 -12.04
C MET A 1 7.44 -16.19 -10.75
N ILE A 2 8.37 -15.36 -10.28
CA ILE A 2 8.28 -14.68 -8.96
C ILE A 2 6.94 -13.96 -8.73
N GLN A 3 6.36 -13.28 -9.73
CA GLN A 3 5.08 -12.62 -9.59
C GLN A 3 3.90 -13.57 -9.32
N GLU A 4 3.91 -14.76 -9.90
CA GLU A 4 2.86 -15.78 -9.67
C GLU A 4 2.99 -16.38 -8.27
N GLU A 5 4.22 -16.59 -7.82
CA GLU A 5 4.51 -17.07 -6.47
C GLU A 5 4.08 -16.03 -5.44
N LEU A 6 4.45 -14.73 -5.63
CA LEU A 6 3.98 -13.64 -4.78
C LEU A 6 2.45 -13.63 -4.71
N ARG A 7 1.77 -13.64 -5.86
CA ARG A 7 0.30 -13.64 -5.91
C ARG A 7 -0.31 -14.82 -5.15
N ASN A 8 0.21 -16.02 -5.38
CA ASN A 8 -0.33 -17.23 -4.77
C ASN A 8 -0.06 -17.27 -3.26
N GLN A 9 1.16 -16.92 -2.84
CA GLN A 9 1.58 -16.97 -1.44
C GLN A 9 1.02 -15.82 -0.59
N THR A 10 0.58 -14.72 -1.21
CA THR A 10 -0.03 -13.58 -0.51
C THR A 10 -1.55 -13.55 -0.60
N ALA A 11 -2.19 -14.47 -1.31
CA ALA A 11 -3.65 -14.47 -1.51
C ALA A 11 -4.43 -14.47 -0.18
N SER A 12 -4.05 -15.32 0.77
CA SER A 12 -4.71 -15.42 2.07
C SER A 12 -4.56 -14.15 2.93
N PRO A 13 -3.34 -13.65 3.21
CA PRO A 13 -3.18 -12.43 3.98
C PRO A 13 -3.78 -11.18 3.28
N HIS A 14 -3.76 -11.13 1.95
CA HIS A 14 -4.45 -10.09 1.18
C HIS A 14 -5.95 -10.09 1.46
N GLN A 15 -6.61 -11.26 1.36
CA GLN A 15 -8.05 -11.38 1.65
C GLN A 15 -8.40 -11.00 3.09
N GLN A 16 -7.54 -11.33 4.05
CA GLN A 16 -7.74 -10.94 5.45
C GLN A 16 -7.72 -9.42 5.62
N LEU A 17 -6.71 -8.75 5.07
CA LEU A 17 -6.63 -7.29 5.08
C LEU A 17 -7.83 -6.65 4.36
N GLU A 18 -8.19 -7.15 3.18
CA GLU A 18 -9.31 -6.64 2.39
C GLU A 18 -10.63 -6.67 3.19
N LYS A 19 -10.91 -7.75 3.93
CA LYS A 19 -12.08 -7.84 4.80
C LYS A 19 -12.10 -6.76 5.88
N LEU A 20 -10.95 -6.47 6.50
CA LEU A 20 -10.83 -5.42 7.52
C LEU A 20 -11.06 -4.02 6.93
N VAL A 21 -10.43 -3.74 5.79
CA VAL A 21 -10.61 -2.47 5.07
C VAL A 21 -12.07 -2.27 4.66
N VAL A 22 -12.69 -3.27 4.05
CA VAL A 22 -14.11 -3.21 3.63
C VAL A 22 -15.03 -3.02 4.82
N ALA A 23 -14.79 -3.69 5.94
CA ALA A 23 -15.58 -3.51 7.17
C ALA A 23 -15.50 -2.06 7.68
N ARG A 24 -14.30 -1.46 7.70
CA ARG A 24 -14.11 -0.05 8.07
C ARG A 24 -14.81 0.89 7.09
N LEU A 25 -14.64 0.69 5.79
CA LEU A 25 -15.31 1.49 4.75
C LEU A 25 -16.84 1.48 4.90
N LYS A 26 -17.42 0.33 5.19
CA LYS A 26 -18.87 0.19 5.41
C LYS A 26 -19.37 0.90 6.67
N SER A 27 -18.52 1.17 7.64
CA SER A 27 -18.87 1.90 8.87
C SER A 27 -18.75 3.41 8.75
N ILE A 28 -18.07 3.94 7.73
CA ILE A 28 -17.84 5.38 7.52
C ILE A 28 -19.16 6.09 7.20
N ARG A 29 -19.40 7.23 7.89
CA ARG A 29 -20.59 8.10 7.70
C ARG A 29 -20.23 9.58 7.58
N SER A 30 -18.94 9.94 7.75
CA SER A 30 -18.47 11.33 7.72
C SER A 30 -17.05 11.43 7.18
N ASN A 31 -16.67 12.65 6.74
CA ASN A 31 -15.29 12.94 6.35
C ASN A 31 -14.31 12.71 7.51
N ALA A 32 -14.71 12.99 8.75
CA ALA A 32 -13.86 12.76 9.93
C ALA A 32 -13.55 11.28 10.13
N GLU A 33 -14.55 10.40 10.04
CA GLU A 33 -14.35 8.95 10.15
C GLU A 33 -13.53 8.40 8.98
N TYR A 34 -13.64 9.01 7.81
CA TYR A 34 -12.79 8.65 6.67
C TYR A 34 -11.35 9.13 6.88
N ALA A 35 -11.13 10.34 7.39
CA ALA A 35 -9.80 10.82 7.76
C ALA A 35 -9.12 9.91 8.80
N ASP A 36 -9.87 9.40 9.78
CA ASP A 36 -9.37 8.43 10.77
C ASP A 36 -8.92 7.12 10.10
N LEU A 37 -9.65 6.64 9.11
CA LEU A 37 -9.21 5.48 8.30
C LEU A 37 -7.91 5.81 7.55
N LEU A 38 -7.81 6.98 6.92
CA LEU A 38 -6.61 7.40 6.21
C LEU A 38 -5.40 7.54 7.12
N LYS A 39 -5.56 7.90 8.39
CA LYS A 39 -4.46 7.94 9.37
C LYS A 39 -3.82 6.57 9.57
N ILE A 40 -4.60 5.49 9.55
CA ILE A 40 -4.06 4.11 9.61
C ILE A 40 -3.22 3.82 8.36
N PHE A 41 -3.74 4.10 7.18
CA PHE A 41 -3.00 3.96 5.92
C PHE A 41 -1.73 4.80 5.90
N TYR A 42 -1.83 6.07 6.28
CA TYR A 42 -0.71 7.00 6.30
C TYR A 42 0.41 6.52 7.24
N SER A 43 0.08 6.18 8.48
CA SER A 43 1.07 5.68 9.42
C SER A 43 1.78 4.43 8.89
N TYR A 44 1.01 3.50 8.34
CA TYR A 44 1.59 2.25 7.83
C TYR A 44 2.47 2.49 6.60
N PHE A 45 1.96 3.17 5.58
CA PHE A 45 2.69 3.40 4.33
C PHE A 45 3.92 4.28 4.54
N LYS A 46 3.82 5.33 5.37
CA LYS A 46 4.96 6.18 5.70
C LYS A 46 6.10 5.39 6.35
N ASN A 47 5.80 4.60 7.37
CA ASN A 47 6.80 3.78 8.04
C ASN A 47 7.40 2.71 7.09
N LEU A 48 6.58 2.14 6.21
CA LEU A 48 7.05 1.16 5.23
C LEU A 48 7.97 1.82 4.19
N GLU A 49 7.63 3.01 3.69
CA GLU A 49 8.49 3.79 2.80
C GLU A 49 9.85 4.09 3.42
N GLU A 50 9.90 4.45 4.70
CA GLU A 50 11.14 4.74 5.42
C GLU A 50 12.08 3.53 5.45
N VAL A 51 11.57 2.32 5.68
CA VAL A 51 12.40 1.11 5.76
C VAL A 51 12.79 0.55 4.40
N ILE A 52 12.04 0.81 3.34
CA ILE A 52 12.41 0.39 1.97
C ILE A 52 13.30 1.39 1.25
N ALA A 53 13.28 2.67 1.63
CA ALA A 53 13.99 3.76 0.96
C ALA A 53 15.49 3.48 0.71
N PRO A 54 16.26 2.85 1.62
CA PRO A 54 17.66 2.54 1.36
C PRO A 54 17.89 1.57 0.20
N TYR A 55 16.89 0.78 -0.18
CA TYR A 55 16.98 -0.31 -1.15
C TYR A 55 16.30 0.02 -2.49
N ILE A 56 15.27 0.86 -2.48
CA ILE A 56 14.52 1.22 -3.69
C ILE A 56 15.01 2.59 -4.19
N THR A 57 16.10 2.53 -4.94
CA THR A 57 16.68 3.72 -5.59
C THR A 57 16.22 3.83 -7.04
N ALA A 58 16.50 4.96 -7.69
CA ALA A 58 16.24 5.15 -9.12
C ALA A 58 16.98 4.12 -10.03
N ASN A 59 18.06 3.50 -9.53
CA ASN A 59 18.72 2.40 -10.25
C ASN A 59 17.92 1.10 -10.24
N ILE A 60 17.07 0.90 -9.23
CA ILE A 60 16.20 -0.27 -9.10
C ILE A 60 14.87 -0.02 -9.79
N LEU A 61 14.22 1.12 -9.50
CA LEU A 61 12.94 1.52 -10.09
C LEU A 61 13.04 3.00 -10.48
N ALA A 62 13.30 3.25 -11.77
CA ALA A 62 13.65 4.59 -12.26
C ALA A 62 12.59 5.65 -11.97
N ASP A 63 11.31 5.29 -12.03
CA ASP A 63 10.18 6.20 -11.80
C ASP A 63 9.66 6.18 -10.36
N TYR A 64 10.42 5.59 -9.40
CA TYR A 64 9.97 5.50 -8.00
C TYR A 64 9.65 6.86 -7.37
N PRO A 65 10.43 7.95 -7.60
CA PRO A 65 10.13 9.26 -7.03
C PRO A 65 8.78 9.85 -7.49
N GLU A 66 8.31 9.45 -8.69
CA GLU A 66 7.07 9.94 -9.29
C GLU A 66 5.88 9.00 -9.03
N ARG A 67 6.11 7.91 -8.30
CA ARG A 67 5.05 6.99 -7.93
C ARG A 67 4.24 7.52 -6.75
N ARG A 68 3.12 6.87 -6.50
CA ARG A 68 2.24 7.20 -5.38
C ARG A 68 2.96 6.93 -4.04
N HIS A 69 3.01 7.96 -3.20
CA HIS A 69 3.64 7.92 -1.89
C HIS A 69 2.63 8.26 -0.77
N ALA A 70 3.03 7.97 0.48
CA ALA A 70 2.23 8.27 1.66
C ALA A 70 1.89 9.76 1.82
N VAL A 71 2.67 10.67 1.22
CA VAL A 71 2.37 12.10 1.24
C VAL A 71 0.97 12.41 0.67
N SER A 72 0.51 11.68 -0.35
CA SER A 72 -0.85 11.85 -0.88
C SER A 72 -1.94 11.51 0.15
N LEU A 73 -1.68 10.56 1.07
CA LEU A 73 -2.59 10.29 2.20
C LEU A 73 -2.63 11.44 3.20
N ALA A 74 -1.49 12.09 3.45
CA ALA A 74 -1.44 13.28 4.31
C ALA A 74 -2.23 14.44 3.71
N GLU A 75 -2.10 14.66 2.41
CA GLU A 75 -2.86 15.67 1.67
C GLU A 75 -4.37 15.36 1.71
N ASP A 76 -4.76 14.12 1.44
CA ASP A 76 -6.15 13.67 1.51
C ASP A 76 -6.77 13.87 2.91
N ILE A 77 -6.01 13.61 3.99
CA ILE A 77 -6.45 13.86 5.37
C ILE A 77 -6.74 15.34 5.60
N VAL A 78 -5.86 16.22 5.12
CA VAL A 78 -6.01 17.68 5.25
C VAL A 78 -7.22 18.18 4.44
N ASP A 79 -7.41 17.66 3.22
CA ASP A 79 -8.56 18.00 2.36
C ASP A 79 -9.90 17.65 3.02
N LEU A 80 -9.92 16.60 3.85
CA LEU A 80 -11.09 16.20 4.65
C LEU A 80 -11.28 17.04 5.92
N GLY A 81 -10.41 18.01 6.19
CA GLY A 81 -10.42 18.83 7.40
C GLY A 81 -9.80 18.14 8.62
N GLY A 82 -9.10 17.04 8.43
CA GLY A 82 -8.34 16.34 9.45
C GLY A 82 -6.95 16.92 9.68
N ASP A 83 -6.23 16.36 10.64
CA ASP A 83 -4.84 16.69 10.95
C ASP A 83 -4.00 15.41 11.09
N LEU A 84 -2.68 15.58 11.18
CA LEU A 84 -1.72 14.48 11.36
C LEU A 84 -1.29 14.27 12.82
N ASN A 85 -2.07 14.79 13.77
CA ASN A 85 -1.88 14.52 15.18
C ASN A 85 -2.47 13.15 15.54
N GLU A 86 -1.98 12.56 16.63
CA GLU A 86 -2.50 11.30 17.16
C GLU A 86 -2.57 10.18 16.10
N LEU A 87 -1.44 9.99 15.41
CA LEU A 87 -1.31 8.90 14.45
C LEU A 87 -1.22 7.55 15.18
N PRO A 88 -1.87 6.49 14.67
CA PRO A 88 -1.76 5.17 15.27
C PRO A 88 -0.32 4.65 15.20
N GLU A 89 0.11 3.97 16.27
CA GLU A 89 1.37 3.24 16.26
C GLU A 89 1.23 2.00 15.37
N VAL A 90 2.21 1.79 14.49
CA VAL A 90 2.21 0.67 13.56
C VAL A 90 3.57 -0.01 13.53
N HIS A 91 3.57 -1.29 13.21
CA HIS A 91 4.78 -2.05 13.00
C HIS A 91 4.88 -2.49 11.54
N VAL A 92 6.06 -2.34 10.95
CA VAL A 92 6.36 -2.77 9.59
C VAL A 92 7.39 -3.90 9.60
N PRO A 93 7.47 -4.71 8.52
CA PRO A 93 8.45 -5.78 8.47
C PRO A 93 9.89 -5.25 8.48
N THR A 94 10.81 -6.09 8.95
CA THR A 94 12.25 -5.79 8.85
C THR A 94 12.69 -5.97 7.40
N ILE A 95 13.25 -4.91 6.83
CA ILE A 95 13.77 -4.87 5.46
C ILE A 95 15.29 -4.72 5.51
N ASP A 96 16.01 -5.73 5.02
CA ASP A 96 17.47 -5.80 5.05
C ASP A 96 18.09 -6.16 3.68
N SER A 97 17.26 -6.25 2.64
CA SER A 97 17.69 -6.57 1.29
C SER A 97 16.78 -5.96 0.22
N ILE A 98 17.30 -5.86 -1.03
CA ILE A 98 16.52 -5.42 -2.19
C ILE A 98 15.32 -6.37 -2.42
N ALA A 99 15.50 -7.68 -2.27
CA ALA A 99 14.44 -8.65 -2.47
C ALA A 99 13.28 -8.44 -1.48
N LYS A 100 13.58 -8.22 -0.18
CA LYS A 100 12.55 -7.90 0.82
C LYS A 100 11.89 -6.55 0.55
N ALA A 101 12.67 -5.52 0.17
CA ALA A 101 12.13 -4.22 -0.17
C ALA A 101 11.17 -4.28 -1.37
N LEU A 102 11.52 -5.03 -2.41
CA LEU A 102 10.65 -5.27 -3.57
C LEU A 102 9.42 -6.09 -3.20
N GLY A 103 9.54 -7.06 -2.28
CA GLY A 103 8.39 -7.80 -1.75
C GLY A 103 7.41 -6.91 -0.99
N ALA A 104 7.90 -5.99 -0.17
CA ALA A 104 7.07 -5.00 0.51
C ALA A 104 6.44 -4.01 -0.48
N LEU A 105 7.22 -3.52 -1.44
CA LEU A 105 6.74 -2.60 -2.47
C LEU A 105 5.68 -3.26 -3.39
N TYR A 106 5.74 -4.59 -3.59
CA TYR A 106 4.71 -5.34 -4.31
C TYR A 106 3.33 -5.14 -3.68
N VAL A 107 3.24 -5.11 -2.35
CA VAL A 107 1.99 -4.87 -1.64
C VAL A 107 1.53 -3.42 -1.81
N MET A 108 2.45 -2.45 -1.70
CA MET A 108 2.15 -1.03 -1.86
C MET A 108 1.66 -0.71 -3.28
N GLU A 109 2.39 -1.13 -4.30
CA GLU A 109 2.04 -0.91 -5.70
C GLU A 109 0.80 -1.71 -6.11
N GLY A 110 0.66 -2.94 -5.63
CA GLY A 110 -0.51 -3.77 -5.86
C GLY A 110 -1.80 -3.16 -5.32
N SER A 111 -1.73 -2.39 -4.23
CA SER A 111 -2.89 -1.72 -3.63
C SER A 111 -3.53 -0.67 -4.55
N VAL A 112 -2.79 -0.15 -5.53
CA VAL A 112 -3.33 0.77 -6.54
C VAL A 112 -4.45 0.12 -7.36
N MET A 113 -4.33 -1.17 -7.63
CA MET A 113 -5.30 -1.91 -8.45
C MET A 113 -6.70 -1.97 -7.82
N GLY A 114 -6.78 -1.96 -6.49
CA GLY A 114 -8.05 -1.97 -5.76
C GLY A 114 -8.59 -0.58 -5.38
N GLY A 115 -7.81 0.47 -5.61
CA GLY A 115 -8.14 1.82 -5.12
C GLY A 115 -9.46 2.37 -5.65
N MET A 116 -9.75 2.19 -6.93
CA MET A 116 -10.99 2.68 -7.54
C MET A 116 -12.26 2.02 -6.96
N VAL A 117 -12.17 0.80 -6.46
CA VAL A 117 -13.29 0.15 -5.75
C VAL A 117 -13.57 0.89 -4.44
N ILE A 118 -12.53 1.29 -3.73
CA ILE A 118 -12.63 2.10 -2.50
C ILE A 118 -13.29 3.45 -2.80
N VAL A 119 -12.82 4.16 -3.84
CA VAL A 119 -13.40 5.43 -4.29
C VAL A 119 -14.89 5.30 -4.59
N GLN A 120 -15.29 4.25 -5.30
CA GLN A 120 -16.69 3.99 -5.61
C GLN A 120 -17.53 3.66 -4.37
N MET A 121 -16.96 2.94 -3.39
CA MET A 121 -17.64 2.67 -2.13
C MET A 121 -17.87 3.95 -1.33
N LEU A 122 -16.85 4.82 -1.22
CA LEU A 122 -16.92 6.11 -0.52
C LEU A 122 -17.97 7.03 -1.17
N ALA A 123 -18.01 7.08 -2.50
CA ALA A 123 -18.97 7.90 -3.24
C ALA A 123 -20.44 7.52 -2.91
N LYS A 124 -20.73 6.24 -2.62
CA LYS A 124 -22.06 5.80 -2.20
C LYS A 124 -22.49 6.39 -0.85
N TYR A 125 -21.55 6.80 -0.02
CA TYR A 125 -21.79 7.47 1.26
C TYR A 125 -21.65 8.99 1.18
N GLY A 126 -21.51 9.54 -0.04
CA GLY A 126 -21.37 10.98 -0.28
C GLY A 126 -19.97 11.52 -0.02
N ILE A 127 -18.97 10.66 0.11
CA ILE A 127 -17.56 11.06 0.31
C ILE A 127 -16.88 11.04 -1.06
N THR A 128 -16.53 12.23 -1.57
CA THR A 128 -15.93 12.43 -2.90
C THR A 128 -14.61 13.19 -2.87
N GLU A 129 -14.21 13.69 -1.70
CA GLU A 129 -12.95 14.38 -1.45
C GLU A 129 -11.97 13.46 -0.71
N GLY A 130 -10.68 13.81 -0.71
CA GLY A 130 -9.66 13.03 -0.02
C GLY A 130 -9.43 11.65 -0.62
N VAL A 131 -9.56 11.51 -1.94
CA VAL A 131 -9.47 10.22 -2.65
C VAL A 131 -8.29 10.14 -3.61
N SER A 132 -7.34 11.08 -3.56
CA SER A 132 -6.22 11.14 -4.50
C SER A 132 -5.34 9.90 -4.41
N PHE A 133 -5.04 9.44 -3.21
CA PHE A 133 -4.25 8.23 -2.99
C PHE A 133 -4.89 6.99 -3.61
N PHE A 134 -6.18 6.77 -3.38
CA PHE A 134 -6.89 5.60 -3.92
C PHE A 134 -7.17 5.72 -5.43
N SER A 135 -7.20 6.90 -5.99
CA SER A 135 -7.32 7.10 -7.43
C SER A 135 -6.09 6.63 -8.21
N GLY A 136 -4.96 6.46 -7.54
CA GLY A 136 -3.74 5.88 -8.09
C GLY A 136 -3.17 6.68 -9.27
N TYR A 137 -2.83 5.97 -10.34
CA TYR A 137 -2.22 6.56 -11.54
C TYR A 137 -3.23 6.76 -12.68
N GLY A 138 -4.52 6.67 -12.41
CA GLY A 138 -5.56 6.80 -13.43
C GLY A 138 -5.36 5.79 -14.58
N SER A 139 -5.33 6.27 -15.81
CA SER A 139 -5.15 5.45 -17.02
C SER A 139 -3.76 4.78 -17.11
N GLU A 140 -2.75 5.28 -16.38
CA GLU A 140 -1.39 4.74 -16.40
C GLU A 140 -1.21 3.56 -15.41
N THR A 141 -2.20 3.25 -14.59
CA THR A 141 -2.10 2.21 -13.54
C THR A 141 -1.59 0.87 -14.09
N GLY A 142 -2.15 0.39 -15.18
CA GLY A 142 -1.72 -0.88 -15.78
C GLY A 142 -0.29 -0.85 -16.32
N GLN A 143 0.12 0.25 -16.94
CA GLN A 143 1.48 0.41 -17.45
C GLN A 143 2.49 0.47 -16.31
N LYS A 144 2.25 1.26 -15.27
CA LYS A 144 3.12 1.35 -14.10
C LYS A 144 3.26 0.02 -13.36
N TRP A 145 2.16 -0.72 -13.25
CA TRP A 145 2.19 -2.07 -12.70
C TRP A 145 3.08 -3.01 -13.51
N ASN A 146 2.96 -3.03 -14.84
CA ASN A 146 3.78 -3.87 -15.69
C ASN A 146 5.28 -3.52 -15.59
N VAL A 147 5.62 -2.24 -15.57
CA VAL A 147 7.01 -1.77 -15.33
C VAL A 147 7.53 -2.30 -14.00
N PHE A 148 6.73 -2.21 -12.94
CA PHE A 148 7.13 -2.73 -11.63
C PHE A 148 7.31 -4.27 -11.64
N ILE A 149 6.45 -5.01 -12.30
CA ILE A 149 6.60 -6.48 -12.45
C ILE A 149 7.89 -6.85 -13.20
N ASP A 150 8.27 -6.08 -14.21
CA ASP A 150 9.55 -6.31 -14.92
C ASP A 150 10.75 -6.01 -14.01
N VAL A 151 10.66 -5.00 -13.14
CA VAL A 151 11.68 -4.73 -12.12
C VAL A 151 11.78 -5.87 -11.11
N LEU A 152 10.67 -6.43 -10.65
CA LEU A 152 10.67 -7.62 -9.79
C LEU A 152 11.42 -8.79 -10.43
N ARG A 153 11.11 -9.09 -11.70
CA ARG A 153 11.73 -10.19 -12.44
C ARG A 153 13.24 -9.98 -12.64
N ALA A 154 13.65 -8.74 -12.87
CA ALA A 154 15.05 -8.41 -13.12
C ALA A 154 15.91 -8.44 -11.85
N ASN A 155 15.33 -8.17 -10.67
CA ASN A 155 16.08 -7.95 -9.42
C ASN A 155 15.90 -9.06 -8.38
N ILE A 156 14.96 -9.98 -8.54
CA ILE A 156 14.74 -11.09 -7.61
C ILE A 156 15.13 -12.39 -8.31
N SER A 157 16.27 -12.95 -7.91
CA SER A 157 16.70 -14.29 -8.35
C SER A 157 15.91 -15.40 -7.63
N GLU A 158 15.97 -16.63 -8.14
CA GLU A 158 15.34 -17.79 -7.49
C GLU A 158 15.81 -17.98 -6.03
N GLU A 159 17.10 -17.71 -5.78
CA GLU A 159 17.69 -17.78 -4.43
C GLU A 159 17.04 -16.81 -3.43
N HIS A 160 16.62 -15.63 -3.90
CA HIS A 160 16.03 -14.57 -3.07
C HIS A 160 14.50 -14.49 -3.14
N ALA A 161 13.87 -15.38 -3.90
CA ALA A 161 12.41 -15.40 -4.04
C ALA A 161 11.69 -15.59 -2.71
N ALA A 162 12.22 -16.46 -1.84
CA ALA A 162 11.65 -16.71 -0.50
C ALA A 162 11.67 -15.45 0.38
N ASP A 163 12.72 -14.62 0.30
CA ASP A 163 12.84 -13.37 1.05
C ASP A 163 11.78 -12.34 0.61
N ALA A 164 11.58 -12.20 -0.70
CA ALA A 164 10.57 -11.31 -1.24
C ALA A 164 9.15 -11.75 -0.85
N ILE A 165 8.85 -13.04 -0.93
CA ILE A 165 7.56 -13.61 -0.55
C ILE A 165 7.32 -13.42 0.95
N TYR A 166 8.32 -13.68 1.78
CA TYR A 166 8.24 -13.47 3.22
C TYR A 166 7.90 -12.01 3.55
N ALA A 167 8.66 -11.06 2.97
CA ALA A 167 8.43 -9.63 3.20
C ALA A 167 7.04 -9.19 2.73
N ALA A 168 6.56 -9.66 1.58
CA ALA A 168 5.22 -9.35 1.10
C ALA A 168 4.13 -9.88 2.05
N ARG A 169 4.27 -11.11 2.56
CA ARG A 169 3.34 -11.68 3.53
C ARG A 169 3.33 -10.92 4.86
N GLU A 170 4.52 -10.60 5.39
CA GLU A 170 4.64 -9.79 6.61
C GLU A 170 4.06 -8.39 6.41
N THR A 171 4.25 -7.79 5.24
CA THR A 171 3.66 -6.47 4.93
C THR A 171 2.14 -6.51 5.02
N PHE A 172 1.48 -7.51 4.45
CA PHE A 172 0.03 -7.69 4.60
C PHE A 172 -0.39 -7.94 6.05
N ALA A 173 0.32 -8.81 6.76
CA ALA A 173 -0.01 -9.18 8.14
C ALA A 173 0.11 -7.97 9.09
N ARG A 174 1.22 -7.23 9.02
CA ARG A 174 1.43 -6.02 9.84
C ARG A 174 0.46 -4.91 9.51
N PHE A 175 0.08 -4.79 8.24
CA PHE A 175 -0.97 -3.83 7.88
C PHE A 175 -2.34 -4.23 8.44
N ALA A 176 -2.68 -5.51 8.42
CA ALA A 176 -3.90 -6.00 9.06
C ALA A 176 -3.90 -5.75 10.58
N ASP A 177 -2.75 -5.91 11.26
CA ASP A 177 -2.60 -5.61 12.69
C ASP A 177 -2.92 -4.14 12.99
N ALA A 178 -2.57 -3.20 12.10
CA ALA A 178 -2.87 -1.78 12.26
C ALA A 178 -4.38 -1.46 12.29
N PHE A 179 -5.24 -2.34 11.82
CA PHE A 179 -6.71 -2.20 11.89
C PHE A 179 -7.32 -2.75 13.18
N GLN A 180 -6.53 -3.40 14.02
CA GLN A 180 -7.00 -4.06 15.25
C GLN A 180 -6.72 -3.23 16.51
N ILE A 181 -6.19 -2.01 16.35
CA ILE A 181 -5.85 -1.09 17.43
C ILE A 181 -7.08 -0.29 17.87
#